data_f95aaf92cea20746fc83618375a8cef6
#
_entry.id   f95aaf92cea20746fc83618375a8cef6
#
_cell.length_a   1.000
_cell.length_b   1.000
_cell.length_c   1.000
_cell.angle_alpha   90.00
_cell.angle_beta   90.00
_cell.angle_gamma   90.00
#
_symmetry.space_group_name_H-M   'P 1'
#
loop_
_entity.id
_entity.type
_entity.pdbx_description
1 polymer ?
#
loop_
_entity_poly.entity_id
_entity_poly.type
_entity_poly.pdbx_seq_one_letter_code
_entity_poly.pdbx_strand_id
1 'polypeptide(L)'
;MYITTAYGRTFMYPIFIYWYSSSKFSKASVQGWGFIPYGPNGNSDKVVAALSKYGPCQIGIDASCLSGYSSGVIKNCTSANTDHAVTIVGADTDASGTDYFIVKNSWNTTFGESGYFRVARNTPTPQMGISGAYCGCFDKYCRVNQ
;
A
#
# COMPACT_ATOMS: atom_id res chain seq x y z
N MET A 1 13.87 -4.69 11.15
CA MET A 1 13.21 -5.95 11.53
C MET A 1 13.01 -6.73 10.25
N TYR A 2 13.54 -7.94 10.19
CA TYR A 2 13.36 -8.83 9.05
C TYR A 2 12.14 -9.71 9.30
N ILE A 3 11.22 -9.75 8.37
CA ILE A 3 10.11 -10.71 8.41
C ILE A 3 10.34 -11.71 7.29
N THR A 4 10.59 -12.96 7.65
CA THR A 4 10.73 -14.06 6.69
C THR A 4 9.35 -14.67 6.47
N THR A 5 8.91 -14.73 5.23
CA THR A 5 7.64 -15.39 4.88
C THR A 5 7.81 -16.91 4.88
N ALA A 6 6.72 -17.66 4.97
CA ALA A 6 6.70 -19.13 4.88
C ALA A 6 7.32 -19.70 3.59
N TYR A 7 7.61 -18.88 2.60
CA TYR A 7 8.26 -19.23 1.32
C TYR A 7 9.73 -18.78 1.24
N GLY A 8 10.39 -18.47 2.36
CA GLY A 8 11.82 -18.19 2.42
C GLY A 8 12.26 -16.87 1.75
N ARG A 9 11.37 -15.96 1.40
CA ARG A 9 11.72 -14.63 0.89
C ARG A 9 11.77 -13.64 2.04
N THR A 10 12.92 -13.01 2.24
CA THR A 10 13.13 -11.97 3.23
C THR A 10 12.90 -10.62 2.56
N PHE A 11 11.90 -9.87 3.03
CA PHE A 11 11.69 -8.48 2.60
C PHE A 11 12.18 -7.56 3.70
N MET A 12 13.01 -6.60 3.34
CA MET A 12 13.43 -5.52 4.23
C MET A 12 12.40 -4.40 4.13
N TYR A 13 11.54 -4.28 5.14
CA TYR A 13 10.65 -3.13 5.25
C TYR A 13 11.38 -2.02 6.02
N PRO A 14 11.53 -0.82 5.46
CA PRO A 14 11.94 0.32 6.26
C PRO A 14 10.73 0.74 7.14
N ILE A 15 10.54 0.05 8.24
CA ILE A 15 9.77 0.63 9.34
C ILE A 15 10.69 1.70 9.90
N PHE A 16 10.43 2.97 9.61
CA PHE A 16 11.03 4.09 10.32
C PHE A 16 10.52 4.05 11.77
N ILE A 17 11.14 3.21 12.59
CA ILE A 17 11.02 3.32 14.04
C ILE A 17 11.95 4.46 14.43
N TYR A 18 11.39 5.64 14.65
CA TYR A 18 12.09 6.67 15.39
C TYR A 18 12.40 6.10 16.79
N TRP A 19 13.68 5.88 17.07
CA TRP A 19 14.16 5.61 18.41
C TRP A 19 13.93 6.83 19.28
N TYR A 20 12.82 6.86 19.99
CA TYR A 20 12.61 7.76 21.10
C TYR A 20 12.58 6.95 22.39
N SER A 21 13.14 7.52 23.48
CA SER A 21 13.32 6.91 24.79
C SER A 21 12.23 5.91 25.20
N SER A 22 12.64 4.74 25.61
CA SER A 22 11.88 3.51 25.83
C SER A 22 10.76 3.56 26.90
N SER A 23 10.53 4.69 27.56
CA SER A 23 9.60 4.78 28.69
C SER A 23 8.19 5.33 28.37
N LYS A 24 7.90 5.71 27.13
CA LYS A 24 6.62 6.39 26.77
C LYS A 24 5.87 5.83 25.57
N PHE A 25 6.30 4.75 24.96
CA PHE A 25 5.58 4.18 23.81
C PHE A 25 4.82 2.91 24.20
N SER A 26 3.51 2.94 23.96
CA SER A 26 2.71 1.73 23.90
C SER A 26 3.29 0.83 22.81
N LYS A 27 3.63 -0.42 23.15
CA LYS A 27 4.09 -1.40 22.17
C LYS A 27 2.96 -1.65 21.18
N ALA A 28 3.10 -1.19 19.93
CA ALA A 28 2.22 -1.63 18.87
C ALA A 28 2.57 -3.08 18.52
N SER A 29 1.61 -3.97 18.55
CA SER A 29 1.78 -5.34 18.10
C SER A 29 0.88 -5.60 16.90
N VAL A 30 1.44 -6.19 15.85
CA VAL A 30 0.66 -6.69 14.72
C VAL A 30 0.10 -8.05 15.13
N GLN A 31 -1.22 -8.18 15.22
CA GLN A 31 -1.90 -9.42 15.61
C GLN A 31 -2.03 -10.41 14.44
N GLY A 32 -2.00 -9.90 13.22
CA GLY A 32 -2.03 -10.71 12.01
C GLY A 32 -1.83 -9.85 10.77
N TRP A 33 -1.54 -10.50 9.68
CA TRP A 33 -1.44 -9.86 8.36
C TRP A 33 -1.83 -10.87 7.28
N GLY A 34 -2.25 -10.37 6.13
CA GLY A 34 -2.57 -11.20 4.98
C GLY A 34 -2.28 -10.47 3.68
N PHE A 35 -1.95 -11.24 2.65
CA PHE A 35 -1.88 -10.73 1.29
C PHE A 35 -3.24 -10.84 0.63
N ILE A 36 -3.73 -9.76 0.06
CA ILE A 36 -4.99 -9.67 -0.68
C ILE A 36 -4.61 -9.43 -2.13
N PRO A 37 -4.68 -10.44 -2.99
CA PRO A 37 -4.37 -10.27 -4.40
C PRO A 37 -5.45 -9.41 -5.07
N TYR A 38 -5.07 -8.69 -6.13
CA TYR A 38 -6.06 -8.14 -7.03
C TYR A 38 -6.82 -9.29 -7.71
N GLY A 39 -8.12 -9.13 -7.83
CA GLY A 39 -8.98 -10.05 -8.54
C GLY A 39 -8.76 -9.99 -10.06
N PRO A 40 -9.52 -10.78 -10.82
CA PRO A 40 -9.53 -10.73 -12.29
C PRO A 40 -9.73 -9.29 -12.78
N ASN A 41 -9.03 -8.93 -13.84
CA ASN A 41 -9.07 -7.58 -14.44
C ASN A 41 -8.71 -6.43 -13.47
N GLY A 42 -7.79 -6.70 -12.52
CA GLY A 42 -7.33 -5.68 -11.60
C GLY A 42 -8.36 -5.24 -10.55
N ASN A 43 -9.38 -6.04 -10.29
CA ASN A 43 -10.38 -5.73 -9.26
C ASN A 43 -9.73 -5.66 -7.88
N SER A 44 -9.83 -4.50 -7.27
CA SER A 44 -9.20 -4.18 -5.98
C SER A 44 -10.20 -3.99 -4.83
N ASP A 45 -11.48 -4.35 -5.00
CA ASP A 45 -12.53 -4.10 -4.01
C ASP A 45 -12.27 -4.80 -2.68
N LYS A 46 -11.65 -5.98 -2.71
CA LYS A 46 -11.21 -6.69 -1.48
C LYS A 46 -10.14 -5.91 -0.72
N VAL A 47 -9.26 -5.20 -1.45
CA VAL A 47 -8.24 -4.34 -0.82
C VAL A 47 -8.93 -3.13 -0.18
N VAL A 48 -9.92 -2.52 -0.84
CA VAL A 48 -10.72 -1.42 -0.27
C VAL A 48 -11.48 -1.87 0.97
N ALA A 49 -12.10 -3.04 0.94
CA ALA A 49 -12.78 -3.61 2.10
C ALA A 49 -11.82 -3.85 3.27
N ALA A 50 -10.62 -4.36 3.00
CA ALA A 50 -9.59 -4.56 4.02
C ALA A 50 -9.06 -3.22 4.57
N LEU A 51 -8.82 -2.24 3.70
CA LEU A 51 -8.42 -0.89 4.08
C LEU A 51 -9.43 -0.25 5.04
N SER A 52 -10.74 -0.37 4.74
CA SER A 52 -11.82 0.15 5.59
C SER A 52 -11.92 -0.58 6.94
N LYS A 53 -11.60 -1.87 6.96
CA LYS A 53 -11.75 -2.70 8.17
C LYS A 53 -10.50 -2.69 9.06
N TYR A 54 -9.32 -2.69 8.47
CA TYR A 54 -8.06 -2.92 9.17
C TYR A 54 -7.11 -1.72 9.14
N GLY A 55 -7.42 -0.69 8.34
CA GLY A 55 -6.57 0.48 8.15
C GLY A 55 -5.56 0.32 7.02
N PRO A 56 -4.50 1.14 6.99
CA PRO A 56 -3.55 1.23 5.89
C PRO A 56 -2.92 -0.10 5.50
N CYS A 57 -2.79 -0.31 4.17
CA CYS A 57 -2.23 -1.52 3.58
C CYS A 57 -0.94 -1.21 2.82
N GLN A 58 0.03 -2.12 2.83
CA GLN A 58 1.28 -1.97 2.09
C GLN A 58 1.18 -2.59 0.70
N ILE A 59 1.80 -1.93 -0.27
CA ILE A 59 1.93 -2.40 -1.66
C ILE A 59 3.36 -2.26 -2.16
N GLY A 60 3.73 -3.12 -3.10
CA GLY A 60 4.90 -2.93 -3.94
C GLY A 60 4.51 -2.22 -5.23
N ILE A 61 5.34 -1.30 -5.70
CA ILE A 61 5.15 -0.56 -6.93
C ILE A 61 6.44 -0.47 -7.74
N ASP A 62 6.31 -0.12 -9.02
CA ASP A 62 7.41 0.37 -9.83
C ASP A 62 7.61 1.87 -9.58
N ALA A 63 8.71 2.24 -8.94
CA ALA A 63 9.02 3.63 -8.63
C ALA A 63 9.28 4.50 -9.86
N SER A 64 9.63 3.92 -11.01
CA SER A 64 9.82 4.66 -12.26
C SER A 64 8.56 5.39 -12.72
N CYS A 65 7.38 4.85 -12.37
CA CYS A 65 6.08 5.46 -12.63
C CYS A 65 5.87 6.80 -11.89
N LEU A 66 6.66 7.07 -10.86
CA LEU A 66 6.59 8.31 -10.07
C LEU A 66 7.51 9.41 -10.60
N SER A 67 8.30 9.13 -11.65
CA SER A 67 9.21 10.11 -12.25
C SER A 67 8.41 11.30 -12.79
N GLY A 68 8.71 12.49 -12.29
CA GLY A 68 8.02 13.74 -12.67
C GLY A 68 6.58 13.86 -12.15
N TYR A 69 6.12 12.97 -11.28
CA TYR A 69 4.78 13.08 -10.71
C TYR A 69 4.66 14.34 -9.82
N SER A 70 3.66 15.16 -10.10
CA SER A 70 3.30 16.32 -9.29
C SER A 70 1.89 16.23 -8.71
N SER A 71 0.91 15.78 -9.51
CA SER A 71 -0.48 15.63 -9.08
C SER A 71 -1.31 14.79 -10.07
N GLY A 72 -2.52 14.42 -9.65
CA GLY A 72 -3.49 13.70 -10.48
C GLY A 72 -3.46 12.20 -10.28
N VAL A 73 -4.33 11.48 -11.00
CA VAL A 73 -4.41 10.01 -10.93
C VAL A 73 -3.53 9.40 -12.00
N ILE A 74 -2.56 8.57 -11.61
CA ILE A 74 -1.71 7.80 -12.53
C ILE A 74 -2.57 6.71 -13.17
N LYS A 75 -2.72 6.75 -14.51
CA LYS A 75 -3.61 5.84 -15.27
C LYS A 75 -2.87 5.01 -16.33
N ASN A 76 -1.61 5.34 -16.64
CA ASN A 76 -0.91 4.83 -17.81
C ASN A 76 0.49 4.29 -17.48
N CYS A 77 0.67 3.69 -16.31
CA CYS A 77 1.92 3.01 -15.98
C CYS A 77 1.67 1.53 -15.69
N THR A 78 1.82 0.69 -16.70
CA THR A 78 1.56 -0.76 -16.66
C THR A 78 2.82 -1.59 -16.43
N SER A 79 3.91 -0.99 -15.94
CA SER A 79 5.13 -1.70 -15.60
C SER A 79 4.87 -2.79 -14.56
N ALA A 80 5.58 -3.90 -14.69
CA ALA A 80 5.51 -5.03 -13.77
C ALA A 80 6.73 -5.13 -12.83
N ASN A 81 7.67 -4.18 -12.92
CA ASN A 81 8.89 -4.18 -12.10
C ASN A 81 8.61 -3.54 -10.73
N THR A 82 8.48 -4.36 -9.71
CA THR A 82 8.19 -3.88 -8.35
C THR A 82 9.50 -3.70 -7.58
N ASP A 83 9.90 -2.45 -7.34
CA ASP A 83 11.16 -2.10 -6.69
C ASP A 83 11.01 -1.13 -5.49
N HIS A 84 9.79 -0.68 -5.21
CA HIS A 84 9.52 0.28 -4.14
C HIS A 84 8.30 -0.12 -3.30
N ALA A 85 8.39 0.05 -1.97
CA ALA A 85 7.32 -0.24 -1.03
C ALA A 85 6.68 1.06 -0.53
N VAL A 86 5.36 1.15 -0.61
CA VAL A 86 4.55 2.31 -0.20
C VAL A 86 3.27 1.85 0.51
N THR A 87 2.48 2.82 1.02
CA THR A 87 1.31 2.51 1.85
C THR A 87 0.03 3.12 1.26
N ILE A 88 -0.95 2.28 0.92
CA ILE A 88 -2.32 2.74 0.64
C ILE A 88 -2.94 3.24 1.94
N VAL A 89 -3.43 4.47 1.93
CA VAL A 89 -4.08 5.11 3.10
C VAL A 89 -5.55 5.46 2.83
N GLY A 90 -5.97 5.40 1.58
CA GLY A 90 -7.35 5.70 1.19
C GLY A 90 -7.68 5.20 -0.21
N ALA A 91 -8.95 5.26 -0.55
CA ALA A 91 -9.48 4.99 -1.88
C ALA A 91 -10.66 5.93 -2.13
N ASP A 92 -10.82 6.36 -3.38
CA ASP A 92 -11.90 7.26 -3.79
C ASP A 92 -12.15 7.12 -5.29
N THR A 93 -13.11 7.90 -5.82
CA THR A 93 -13.46 7.97 -7.24
C THR A 93 -13.42 9.43 -7.66
N ASP A 94 -12.72 9.75 -8.76
CA ASP A 94 -12.66 11.12 -9.27
C ASP A 94 -13.94 11.54 -10.01
N ALA A 95 -14.04 12.83 -10.35
CA ALA A 95 -15.20 13.36 -11.06
C ALA A 95 -15.42 12.74 -12.46
N SER A 96 -14.42 12.09 -13.04
CA SER A 96 -14.52 11.35 -14.30
C SER A 96 -15.00 9.91 -14.12
N GLY A 97 -15.25 9.46 -12.89
CA GLY A 97 -15.62 8.09 -12.55
C GLY A 97 -14.42 7.14 -12.48
N THR A 98 -13.21 7.66 -12.40
CA THR A 98 -12.01 6.82 -12.22
C THR A 98 -11.81 6.51 -10.75
N ASP A 99 -11.87 5.22 -10.41
CA ASP A 99 -11.50 4.72 -9.10
C ASP A 99 -9.99 4.82 -8.89
N TYR A 100 -9.53 5.26 -7.72
CA TYR A 100 -8.11 5.36 -7.40
C TYR A 100 -7.80 5.04 -5.94
N PHE A 101 -6.54 4.71 -5.67
CA PHE A 101 -5.97 4.68 -4.33
C PHE A 101 -5.25 5.98 -4.03
N ILE A 102 -5.31 6.40 -2.77
CA ILE A 102 -4.47 7.43 -2.18
C ILE A 102 -3.31 6.70 -1.50
N VAL A 103 -2.09 6.99 -1.94
CA VAL A 103 -0.89 6.28 -1.50
C VAL A 103 0.09 7.24 -0.86
N LYS A 104 0.51 6.92 0.36
CA LYS A 104 1.57 7.65 1.06
C LYS A 104 2.93 7.15 0.61
N ASN A 105 3.76 8.08 0.10
CA ASN A 105 5.14 7.82 -0.24
C ASN A 105 6.09 8.10 0.94
N SER A 106 7.37 7.70 0.82
CA SER A 106 8.43 7.93 1.80
C SER A 106 9.48 8.97 1.35
N TRP A 107 9.18 9.76 0.30
CA TRP A 107 10.14 10.71 -0.32
C TRP A 107 10.00 12.16 0.15
N ASN A 108 9.45 12.41 1.33
CA ASN A 108 9.20 13.74 1.87
C ASN A 108 7.90 14.38 1.37
N THR A 109 7.46 15.43 2.09
CA THR A 109 6.23 16.19 1.79
C THR A 109 6.34 17.10 0.57
N THR A 110 7.54 17.31 0.04
CA THR A 110 7.77 18.04 -1.21
C THR A 110 7.47 17.20 -2.46
N PHE A 111 7.34 15.87 -2.32
CA PHE A 111 6.98 14.98 -3.41
C PHE A 111 5.48 15.04 -3.69
N GLY A 112 5.10 15.11 -4.96
CA GLY A 112 3.73 14.96 -5.45
C GLY A 112 2.70 15.81 -4.69
N GLU A 113 1.65 15.18 -4.22
CA GLU A 113 0.57 15.80 -3.47
C GLU A 113 0.90 15.79 -1.96
N SER A 114 1.84 16.62 -1.51
CA SER A 114 2.29 16.72 -0.11
C SER A 114 2.82 15.40 0.48
N GLY A 115 3.56 14.63 -0.32
CA GLY A 115 4.11 13.33 0.05
C GLY A 115 3.22 12.15 -0.35
N TYR A 116 2.12 12.41 -1.05
CA TYR A 116 1.18 11.40 -1.54
C TYR A 116 1.12 11.39 -3.07
N PHE A 117 0.57 10.31 -3.59
CA PHE A 117 0.19 10.21 -5.00
C PHE A 117 -1.12 9.41 -5.13
N ARG A 118 -1.76 9.53 -6.28
CA ARG A 118 -2.96 8.77 -6.60
C ARG A 118 -2.71 7.85 -7.78
N VAL A 119 -3.18 6.61 -7.69
CA VAL A 119 -3.03 5.60 -8.74
C VAL A 119 -4.38 4.94 -9.03
N ALA A 120 -4.72 4.81 -10.31
CA ALA A 120 -5.96 4.19 -10.73
C ALA A 120 -6.02 2.72 -10.29
N ARG A 121 -7.21 2.29 -9.84
CA ARG A 121 -7.55 0.92 -9.49
C ARG A 121 -8.72 0.43 -10.37
N ASN A 122 -9.05 -0.85 -10.31
CA ASN A 122 -10.12 -1.46 -11.13
C ASN A 122 -9.90 -1.26 -12.64
N THR A 123 -8.64 -1.21 -13.06
CA THR A 123 -8.24 -1.09 -14.46
C THR A 123 -7.99 -2.49 -15.06
N PRO A 124 -8.16 -2.67 -16.40
CA PRO A 124 -7.91 -3.95 -17.05
C PRO A 124 -6.50 -4.51 -16.80
N THR A 125 -5.52 -3.61 -16.67
CA THR A 125 -4.15 -3.96 -16.28
C THR A 125 -3.80 -3.19 -15.00
N PRO A 126 -3.33 -3.88 -13.96
CA PRO A 126 -2.89 -3.20 -12.74
C PRO A 126 -1.84 -2.15 -13.05
N GLN A 127 -1.99 -0.96 -12.46
CA GLN A 127 -1.03 0.13 -12.63
C GLN A 127 0.20 -0.08 -11.73
N MET A 128 1.36 0.38 -12.16
CA MET A 128 2.61 0.41 -11.39
C MET A 128 3.06 -0.98 -10.87
N GLY A 129 2.66 -2.07 -11.51
CA GLY A 129 2.99 -3.42 -11.07
C GLY A 129 2.25 -3.90 -9.81
N ILE A 130 1.23 -3.18 -9.36
CA ILE A 130 0.49 -3.56 -8.14
C ILE A 130 -0.30 -4.85 -8.39
N SER A 131 0.11 -5.94 -7.74
CA SER A 131 -0.52 -7.26 -7.86
C SER A 131 -1.47 -7.59 -6.70
N GLY A 132 -1.49 -6.76 -5.67
CA GLY A 132 -2.27 -6.92 -4.46
C GLY A 132 -1.69 -6.09 -3.32
N ALA A 133 -2.25 -6.25 -2.13
CA ALA A 133 -1.84 -5.50 -0.95
C ALA A 133 -1.63 -6.39 0.27
N TYR A 134 -0.67 -6.03 1.11
CA TYR A 134 -0.48 -6.60 2.44
C TYR A 134 -1.20 -5.73 3.46
N CYS A 135 -2.26 -6.25 4.05
CA CYS A 135 -3.03 -5.55 5.07
C CYS A 135 -2.78 -6.22 6.42
N GLY A 136 -2.41 -5.41 7.41
CA GLY A 136 -2.14 -5.83 8.78
C GLY A 136 -3.25 -5.39 9.71
N CYS A 137 -3.37 -6.08 10.82
CA CYS A 137 -4.33 -5.79 11.85
C CYS A 137 -3.63 -5.62 13.20
N PHE A 138 -4.02 -4.58 13.89
CA PHE A 138 -3.33 -4.12 15.12
C PHE A 138 -4.17 -4.33 16.39
N ASP A 139 -5.36 -4.91 16.26
CA ASP A 139 -6.24 -5.14 17.40
C ASP A 139 -6.52 -6.62 17.67
N LYS A 140 -7.01 -6.91 18.88
CA LYS A 140 -7.32 -8.28 19.34
C LYS A 140 -8.51 -8.94 18.61
N TYR A 141 -9.24 -8.20 17.80
CA TYR A 141 -10.39 -8.68 17.05
C TYR A 141 -10.06 -9.07 15.60
N CYS A 142 -8.81 -8.93 15.23
CA CYS A 142 -8.34 -9.30 13.91
C CYS A 142 -8.27 -10.81 13.74
N ARG A 143 -9.35 -11.39 13.30
CA ARG A 143 -9.30 -12.72 12.71
C ARG A 143 -9.17 -12.55 11.18
N VAL A 144 -7.96 -12.67 10.67
CA VAL A 144 -7.75 -12.90 9.25
C VAL A 144 -8.22 -14.35 9.02
N ASN A 145 -9.42 -14.53 8.52
CA ASN A 145 -9.85 -15.84 8.09
C ASN A 145 -8.90 -16.28 6.97
N GLN A 146 -8.16 -17.33 7.25
CA GLN A 146 -7.34 -18.06 6.28
C GLN A 146 -8.22 -18.67 5.21
#